data_61efb13dded9ca89e1daed0a7b4a14b9
#
_entry.id   61efb13dded9ca89e1daed0a7b4a14b9
#
_cell.length_a   1.000
_cell.length_b   1.000
_cell.length_c   1.000
_cell.angle_alpha   90.00
_cell.angle_beta   90.00
_cell.angle_gamma   90.00
#
_symmetry.space_group_name_H-M   'P 1'
#
loop_
_entity.id
_entity.type
_entity.pdbx_description
1 polymer ?
#
loop_
_entity_poly.entity_id
_entity_poly.type
_entity_poly.pdbx_seq_one_letter_code
_entity_poly.pdbx_strand_id
1 'polypeptide(L)'
;MQGRIDRAFPRAAFDHVGLITDEEKPGESWVEATRVWVTNPRAHACNVEWLRFEPDSPVTGPLRTEPHVAYRVPDVRAALEGHDVLAEPFDPSGTGFVTVAFVLVDGSVVEFMQYANPDEEGWF
;
A
#
# COMPACT_ATOMS: atom_id res chain seq x y z
N MET A 1 -18.91 15.10 -16.33
CA MET A 1 -18.63 14.77 -15.92
C MET A 1 -18.67 14.28 -15.44
N GLN A 2 -18.79 14.20 -15.02
CA GLN A 2 -18.84 13.79 -14.33
C GLN A 2 -18.50 13.74 -13.63
N GLY A 3 -18.71 14.07 -14.23
CA GLY A 3 -18.14 14.08 -13.38
C GLY A 3 -18.01 13.85 -12.10
N ARG A 4 -18.80 13.45 -11.92
CA ARG A 4 -18.88 13.16 -10.62
C ARG A 4 -18.04 12.02 -10.24
N ILE A 5 -17.39 12.12 -9.23
CA ILE A 5 -16.63 11.03 -8.72
C ILE A 5 -17.34 10.42 -7.57
N ASP A 6 -17.60 9.15 -7.67
CA ASP A 6 -18.04 8.40 -6.57
C ASP A 6 -16.87 8.18 -5.65
N ARG A 7 -16.94 8.74 -4.51
CA ARG A 7 -15.82 8.71 -3.61
C ARG A 7 -15.84 7.49 -2.72
N ALA A 8 -15.48 6.37 -3.31
CA ALA A 8 -15.23 5.17 -2.54
C ALA A 8 -14.05 5.37 -1.59
N PHE A 9 -13.15 6.34 -1.90
CA PHE A 9 -11.94 6.59 -1.13
C PHE A 9 -11.90 8.06 -0.70
N PRO A 10 -12.43 8.39 0.48
CA PRO A 10 -12.40 9.77 0.97
C PRO A 10 -10.99 10.30 1.09
N ARG A 11 -10.79 11.57 0.76
CA ARG A 11 -9.47 12.20 0.84
C ARG A 11 -8.84 12.07 2.21
N ALA A 12 -9.65 12.15 3.26
CA ALA A 12 -9.16 12.03 4.62
C ALA A 12 -8.59 10.66 4.93
N ALA A 13 -8.87 9.67 4.10
CA ALA A 13 -8.38 8.32 4.28
C ALA A 13 -7.05 8.07 3.57
N PHE A 14 -6.55 9.02 2.80
CA PHE A 14 -5.26 8.88 2.10
C PHE A 14 -4.14 8.61 3.10
N ASP A 15 -3.29 7.64 2.78
CA ASP A 15 -2.16 7.29 3.64
C ASP A 15 -0.82 7.66 3.01
N HIS A 16 -0.52 7.14 1.82
CA HIS A 16 0.76 7.40 1.17
C HIS A 16 0.74 7.05 -0.30
N VAL A 17 1.82 7.40 -0.98
CA VAL A 17 2.10 6.97 -2.36
C VAL A 17 3.32 6.07 -2.34
N GLY A 18 3.22 4.91 -2.98
CA GLY A 18 4.34 3.99 -3.13
C GLY A 18 4.99 4.14 -4.49
N LEU A 19 6.32 4.30 -4.51
CA LEU A 19 7.10 4.43 -5.73
C LEU A 19 8.16 3.34 -5.77
N ILE A 20 8.38 2.78 -6.95
CA ILE A 20 9.34 1.69 -7.15
C ILE A 20 10.74 2.30 -7.40
N THR A 21 11.76 1.69 -6.82
CA THR A 21 13.14 2.10 -7.04
C THR A 21 14.07 0.89 -7.03
N ASP A 22 15.23 1.04 -7.68
CA ASP A 22 16.31 0.06 -7.58
C ASP A 22 17.42 0.55 -6.64
N GLU A 23 17.27 1.78 -6.12
CA GLU A 23 18.26 2.36 -5.23
C GLU A 23 17.99 2.01 -3.79
N GLU A 24 19.02 1.61 -3.07
CA GLU A 24 18.93 1.44 -1.63
C GLU A 24 18.71 2.81 -0.98
N LYS A 25 17.69 2.91 -0.13
CA LYS A 25 17.32 4.15 0.55
C LYS A 25 17.65 4.05 2.03
N PRO A 26 17.98 5.17 2.69
CA PRO A 26 18.19 5.16 4.13
C PRO A 26 16.90 4.76 4.86
N GLY A 27 17.04 3.97 5.92
CA GLY A 27 15.92 3.61 6.79
C GLY A 27 14.97 2.56 6.22
N GLU A 28 15.43 1.75 5.27
CA GLU A 28 14.60 0.66 4.73
C GLU A 28 14.27 -0.37 5.79
N SER A 29 13.02 -0.89 5.75
CA SER A 29 12.57 -2.03 6.53
C SER A 29 12.26 -3.18 5.58
N TRP A 30 12.50 -4.41 6.05
CA TRP A 30 12.28 -5.62 5.25
C TRP A 30 10.88 -6.15 5.42
N VAL A 31 10.24 -6.53 4.30
CA VAL A 31 8.94 -7.20 4.30
C VAL A 31 9.14 -8.60 3.72
N GLU A 32 9.08 -9.61 4.58
CA GLU A 32 9.38 -10.99 4.20
C GLU A 32 8.39 -11.56 3.18
N ALA A 33 7.10 -11.31 3.38
CA ALA A 33 6.06 -11.90 2.53
C ALA A 33 6.24 -11.56 1.05
N THR A 34 6.70 -10.35 0.76
CA THR A 34 6.84 -9.86 -0.62
C THR A 34 8.30 -9.65 -1.03
N ARG A 35 9.24 -9.93 -0.13
CA ARG A 35 10.68 -9.76 -0.34
C ARG A 35 11.01 -8.41 -0.93
N VAL A 36 10.59 -7.37 -0.21
CA VAL A 36 10.76 -5.97 -0.62
C VAL A 36 11.28 -5.15 0.56
N TRP A 37 12.13 -4.17 0.24
CA TRP A 37 12.58 -3.17 1.20
C TRP A 37 11.69 -1.95 1.04
N VAL A 38 11.16 -1.42 2.15
CA VAL A 38 10.26 -0.27 2.11
C VAL A 38 10.75 0.80 3.08
N THR A 39 10.48 2.07 2.74
CA THR A 39 10.78 3.19 3.62
C THR A 39 9.53 3.66 4.33
N ASN A 40 9.73 4.45 5.38
CA ASN A 40 8.64 5.00 6.19
C ASN A 40 8.09 6.26 5.52
N PRO A 41 6.86 6.24 5.00
CA PRO A 41 6.29 7.44 4.36
C PRO A 41 6.07 8.59 5.33
N ARG A 42 5.97 8.33 6.65
CA ARG A 42 5.82 9.40 7.64
C ARG A 42 7.08 10.26 7.72
N ALA A 43 8.23 9.71 7.35
CA ALA A 43 9.50 10.43 7.36
C ALA A 43 9.75 11.22 6.07
N HIS A 44 8.88 11.10 5.09
CA HIS A 44 9.01 11.78 3.79
C HIS A 44 8.09 12.99 3.72
N ALA A 45 8.59 14.12 3.21
CA ALA A 45 7.84 15.37 3.15
C ALA A 45 6.51 15.23 2.38
N CYS A 46 6.47 14.34 1.39
CA CYS A 46 5.27 14.13 0.56
C CYS A 46 4.59 12.80 0.81
N ASN A 47 4.89 12.14 1.93
CA ASN A 47 4.31 10.85 2.27
C ASN A 47 4.58 9.79 1.18
N VAL A 48 5.82 9.73 0.72
CA VAL A 48 6.24 8.73 -0.27
C VAL A 48 6.91 7.56 0.43
N GLU A 49 6.45 6.36 0.10
CA GLU A 49 7.09 5.11 0.48
C GLU A 49 7.89 4.62 -0.73
N TRP A 50 9.19 4.38 -0.57
CA TRP A 50 9.99 3.76 -1.61
C TRP A 50 9.95 2.25 -1.45
N LEU A 51 9.77 1.54 -2.57
CA LEU A 51 9.74 0.07 -2.58
C LEU A 51 10.87 -0.42 -3.49
N ARG A 52 11.74 -1.25 -2.92
CA ARG A 52 12.86 -1.86 -3.65
C ARG A 52 12.73 -3.37 -3.54
N PHE A 53 12.22 -3.99 -4.60
CA PHE A 53 12.00 -5.43 -4.62
C PHE A 53 13.31 -6.17 -4.85
N GLU A 54 13.50 -7.27 -4.09
CA GLU A 54 14.61 -8.17 -4.36
C GLU A 54 14.35 -8.91 -5.67
N PRO A 55 15.41 -9.31 -6.41
CA PRO A 55 15.22 -10.01 -7.68
C PRO A 55 14.38 -11.28 -7.57
N ASP A 56 14.42 -11.95 -6.43
CA ASP A 56 13.67 -13.19 -6.20
C ASP A 56 12.32 -12.97 -5.51
N SER A 57 11.83 -11.74 -5.47
CA SER A 57 10.50 -11.46 -4.92
C SER A 57 9.44 -12.24 -5.69
N PRO A 58 8.45 -12.85 -5.00
CA PRO A 58 7.35 -13.54 -5.68
C PRO A 58 6.35 -12.59 -6.35
N VAL A 59 6.44 -11.29 -6.06
CA VAL A 59 5.50 -10.30 -6.61
C VAL A 59 5.78 -10.07 -8.09
N THR A 60 4.72 -10.09 -8.89
CA THR A 60 4.79 -9.89 -10.34
C THR A 60 3.71 -8.90 -10.79
N GLY A 61 3.77 -8.49 -12.07
CA GLY A 61 2.77 -7.63 -12.67
C GLY A 61 2.81 -6.20 -12.15
N PRO A 62 1.67 -5.48 -12.23
CA PRO A 62 1.66 -4.06 -11.88
C PRO A 62 2.00 -3.77 -10.43
N LEU A 63 1.72 -4.69 -9.51
CA LEU A 63 2.07 -4.50 -8.11
C LEU A 63 3.58 -4.32 -7.94
N ARG A 64 4.38 -4.97 -8.79
CA ARG A 64 5.84 -4.88 -8.74
C ARG A 64 6.39 -3.70 -9.51
N THR A 65 5.73 -3.30 -10.59
CA THR A 65 6.32 -2.36 -11.55
C THR A 65 5.72 -0.96 -11.51
N GLU A 66 4.50 -0.82 -10.97
CA GLU A 66 3.78 0.44 -11.02
C GLU A 66 3.72 1.12 -9.66
N PRO A 67 3.62 2.45 -9.64
CA PRO A 67 3.35 3.14 -8.37
C PRO A 67 1.97 2.75 -7.83
N HIS A 68 1.79 2.95 -6.53
CA HIS A 68 0.48 2.72 -5.92
C HIS A 68 0.09 3.87 -5.01
N VAL A 69 -1.21 4.01 -4.78
CA VAL A 69 -1.77 4.97 -3.84
C VAL A 69 -2.44 4.18 -2.72
N ALA A 70 -2.15 4.53 -1.47
CA ALA A 70 -2.66 3.80 -0.32
C ALA A 70 -3.70 4.60 0.44
N TYR A 71 -4.76 3.91 0.87
CA TYR A 71 -5.85 4.48 1.64
C TYR A 71 -6.13 3.63 2.86
N ARG A 72 -6.44 4.29 3.98
CA ARG A 72 -6.93 3.60 5.17
C ARG A 72 -8.39 3.25 4.98
N VAL A 73 -8.75 2.06 5.40
CA VAL A 73 -10.14 1.60 5.36
C VAL A 73 -10.49 0.96 6.71
N PRO A 74 -11.75 1.02 7.14
CA PRO A 74 -12.12 0.38 8.41
C PRO A 74 -12.15 -1.15 8.33
N ASP A 75 -12.34 -1.71 7.13
CA ASP A 75 -12.40 -3.16 6.94
C ASP A 75 -11.84 -3.49 5.57
N VAL A 76 -10.62 -4.05 5.54
CA VAL A 76 -9.91 -4.32 4.29
C VAL A 76 -10.64 -5.36 3.44
N ARG A 77 -11.28 -6.35 4.06
CA ARG A 77 -11.97 -7.40 3.30
C ARG A 77 -13.24 -6.87 2.65
N ALA A 78 -13.98 -6.01 3.34
CA ALA A 78 -15.15 -5.36 2.76
C ALA A 78 -14.73 -4.42 1.62
N ALA A 79 -13.60 -3.75 1.76
CA ALA A 79 -13.10 -2.82 0.74
C ALA A 79 -12.74 -3.53 -0.57
N LEU A 80 -12.38 -4.81 -0.52
CA LEU A 80 -12.02 -5.58 -1.71
C LEU A 80 -13.21 -5.89 -2.61
N GLU A 81 -14.42 -5.84 -2.07
CA GLU A 81 -15.61 -6.28 -2.80
C GLU A 81 -15.80 -5.48 -4.09
N GLY A 82 -15.96 -6.17 -5.20
CA GLY A 82 -16.18 -5.55 -6.50
C GLY A 82 -14.92 -5.08 -7.21
N HIS A 83 -13.75 -5.31 -6.64
CA HIS A 83 -12.47 -4.90 -7.26
C HIS A 83 -11.66 -6.09 -7.75
N ASP A 84 -10.78 -5.83 -8.71
CA ASP A 84 -9.80 -6.82 -9.18
C ASP A 84 -8.66 -6.89 -8.16
N VAL A 85 -8.58 -8.00 -7.43
CA VAL A 85 -7.61 -8.16 -6.35
C VAL A 85 -6.26 -8.57 -6.93
N LEU A 86 -5.23 -7.78 -6.61
CA LEU A 86 -3.84 -8.07 -6.97
C LEU A 86 -3.12 -8.82 -5.86
N ALA A 87 -3.44 -8.52 -4.61
CA ALA A 87 -2.90 -9.22 -3.45
C ALA A 87 -3.97 -9.29 -2.36
N GLU A 88 -4.24 -10.52 -1.89
CA GLU A 88 -5.18 -10.77 -0.81
C GLU A 88 -4.64 -10.21 0.50
N PRO A 89 -5.50 -9.95 1.49
CA PRO A 89 -5.07 -9.34 2.74
C PRO A 89 -3.92 -10.08 3.42
N PHE A 90 -2.91 -9.32 3.82
CA PHE A 90 -1.76 -9.83 4.57
C PHE A 90 -1.20 -8.72 5.46
N ASP A 91 -0.36 -9.10 6.43
CA ASP A 91 0.28 -8.16 7.34
C ASP A 91 1.75 -8.01 6.97
N PRO A 92 2.15 -6.89 6.32
CA PRO A 92 3.54 -6.70 5.93
C PRO A 92 4.49 -6.51 7.11
N SER A 93 3.97 -6.08 8.26
CA SER A 93 4.79 -5.88 9.45
C SER A 93 5.14 -7.20 10.15
N GLY A 94 4.28 -8.20 10.01
CA GLY A 94 4.42 -9.46 10.74
C GLY A 94 4.13 -9.35 12.23
N THR A 95 3.59 -8.22 12.69
CA THR A 95 3.38 -7.96 14.13
C THR A 95 1.94 -7.66 14.49
N GLY A 96 1.02 -7.68 13.52
CA GLY A 96 -0.37 -7.30 13.75
C GLY A 96 -0.62 -5.80 13.66
N PHE A 97 0.36 -5.03 13.25
CA PHE A 97 0.24 -3.57 13.18
C PHE A 97 -0.76 -3.11 12.13
N VAL A 98 -0.76 -3.74 10.96
CA VAL A 98 -1.61 -3.36 9.84
C VAL A 98 -1.88 -4.57 8.95
N THR A 99 -3.08 -4.62 8.36
CA THR A 99 -3.42 -5.59 7.32
C THR A 99 -3.63 -4.81 6.03
N VAL A 100 -3.01 -5.26 4.95
CA VAL A 100 -3.10 -4.56 3.66
C VAL A 100 -3.56 -5.51 2.56
N ALA A 101 -4.14 -4.93 1.52
CA ALA A 101 -4.49 -5.65 0.30
C ALA A 101 -4.34 -4.70 -0.88
N PHE A 102 -4.16 -5.24 -2.07
CA PHE A 102 -3.96 -4.42 -3.27
C PHE A 102 -4.98 -4.78 -4.32
N VAL A 103 -5.51 -3.78 -4.99
CA VAL A 103 -6.49 -3.94 -6.07
C VAL A 103 -6.08 -3.09 -7.26
N LEU A 104 -6.68 -3.40 -8.42
CA LEU A 104 -6.56 -2.59 -9.61
C LEU A 104 -7.85 -1.80 -9.78
N VAL A 105 -7.74 -0.48 -9.82
CA VAL A 105 -8.88 0.41 -9.97
C VAL A 105 -8.63 1.32 -11.17
N ASP A 106 -9.39 1.13 -12.23
CA ASP A 106 -9.25 1.93 -13.45
C ASP A 106 -7.78 1.99 -13.92
N GLY A 107 -7.10 0.84 -13.90
CA GLY A 107 -5.71 0.74 -14.32
C GLY A 107 -4.70 1.18 -13.29
N SER A 108 -5.13 1.68 -12.14
CA SER A 108 -4.24 2.16 -11.08
C SER A 108 -4.13 1.13 -9.97
N VAL A 109 -2.93 0.98 -9.43
CA VAL A 109 -2.71 0.10 -8.26
C VAL A 109 -3.09 0.86 -7.01
N VAL A 110 -4.00 0.30 -6.23
CA VAL A 110 -4.49 0.91 -4.99
C VAL A 110 -4.27 -0.07 -3.84
N GLU A 111 -3.73 0.44 -2.75
CA GLU A 111 -3.54 -0.33 -1.52
C GLU A 111 -4.61 0.08 -0.51
N PHE A 112 -5.28 -0.92 0.09
CA PHE A 112 -6.15 -0.69 1.23
C PHE A 112 -5.41 -1.11 2.48
N MET A 113 -5.47 -0.28 3.53
CA MET A 113 -4.76 -0.50 4.79
C MET A 113 -5.73 -0.43 5.96
N GLN A 114 -5.80 -1.52 6.72
CA GLN A 114 -6.58 -1.57 7.94
C GLN A 114 -5.61 -1.65 9.11
N TYR A 115 -5.41 -0.55 9.82
CA TYR A 115 -4.54 -0.52 11.00
C TYR A 115 -5.24 -1.18 12.18
N ALA A 116 -4.48 -1.88 13.01
CA ALA A 116 -5.02 -2.45 14.24
C ALA A 116 -5.53 -1.35 15.17
N ASN A 117 -4.81 -0.21 15.20
CA ASN A 117 -5.29 1.01 15.86
C ASN A 117 -5.79 1.97 14.78
N PRO A 118 -7.11 2.24 14.70
CA PRO A 118 -7.65 3.13 13.66
C PRO A 118 -7.07 4.54 13.67
N ASP A 119 -6.52 4.98 14.81
CA ASP A 119 -5.94 6.32 14.96
C ASP A 119 -4.44 6.33 14.79
N GLU A 120 -3.86 5.24 14.27
CA GLU A 120 -2.41 5.12 14.14
C GLU A 120 -1.83 6.21 13.26
N GLU A 121 -0.75 6.84 13.72
CA GLU A 121 -0.04 7.88 12.97
C GLU A 121 1.41 7.48 12.70
N GLY A 122 1.81 6.30 13.11
CA GLY A 122 3.17 5.80 12.95
C GLY A 122 3.33 4.87 11.75
N TRP A 123 4.43 4.13 11.77
CA TRP A 123 4.78 3.14 10.75
C TRP A 123 5.43 1.94 11.43
N PHE A 124 5.46 0.81 10.77
CA PHE A 124 6.07 -0.42 11.30
C PHE A 124 7.56 -0.52 10.98
#